data_36a418ffb15d79c8e80ff2a468a6d155
#
_entry.id   36a418ffb15d79c8e80ff2a468a6d155
#
_cell.length_a   1.000
_cell.length_b   1.000
_cell.length_c   1.000
_cell.angle_alpha   90.00
_cell.angle_beta   90.00
_cell.angle_gamma   90.00
#
_symmetry.space_group_name_H-M   'P 1'
#
loop_
_entity.id
_entity.type
_entity.pdbx_description
1 polymer ?
#
loop_
_entity_poly.entity_id
_entity_poly.type
_entity_poly.pdbx_seq_one_letter_code
_entity_poly.pdbx_strand_id
1 'polypeptide(L)'
;LSLIVDEKSPEALPNLDFKIMQGNSLLEQYKGVDLSTMTEKKIGAGESLTFFDSMLDVYRKNLRDKLTEYYACPEHDKKMQLRKDIADIVKQELVEQGIHIDFEDMDLSANSQFFLWHTWFHDVFSRPSKEGFDIVIGNPPYGAKISSIDKACFKHIFTSAQTIPNIQKGSLDTFSLFIDLGYQILHTKGNAIFIVPLSVTASDAMSGLHRLLINHCDEIYVSSYGDRPRRIFESAEQQVSIISFKKSSNKATRIMTTHINKRY
;
A
#
# COMPACT_ATOMS: atom_id res chain seq x y z
N LEU A 1 14.26 -17.45 4.10
CA LEU A 1 15.34 -18.39 3.64
C LEU A 1 16.01 -17.88 2.37
N SER A 2 15.30 -17.31 1.40
CA SER A 2 15.90 -16.78 0.16
C SER A 2 16.83 -15.57 0.36
N LEU A 3 16.75 -14.88 1.48
CA LEU A 3 17.59 -13.73 1.80
C LEU A 3 19.04 -14.08 2.17
N ILE A 4 19.34 -15.37 2.38
CA ILE A 4 20.66 -15.83 2.84
C ILE A 4 21.36 -16.71 1.80
N VAL A 5 20.68 -17.15 0.73
CA VAL A 5 21.17 -18.17 -0.20
C VAL A 5 22.46 -17.76 -0.93
N ASP A 6 22.64 -16.47 -1.17
CA ASP A 6 23.77 -15.94 -1.93
C ASP A 6 24.85 -15.28 -1.04
N GLU A 7 24.69 -15.34 0.29
CA GLU A 7 25.63 -14.72 1.22
C GLU A 7 26.80 -15.65 1.51
N LYS A 8 28.04 -15.19 1.31
CA LYS A 8 29.26 -15.98 1.54
C LYS A 8 29.57 -16.19 3.03
N SER A 9 29.09 -15.31 3.88
CA SER A 9 29.24 -15.35 5.34
C SER A 9 27.89 -14.97 5.96
N PRO A 10 26.94 -15.91 6.09
CA PRO A 10 25.62 -15.60 6.57
C PRO A 10 25.67 -15.11 8.04
N GLU A 11 25.25 -13.88 8.25
CA GLU A 11 24.98 -13.34 9.57
C GLU A 11 23.54 -13.70 10.00
N ALA A 12 23.26 -13.54 11.31
CA ALA A 12 21.89 -13.72 11.79
C ALA A 12 20.96 -12.75 11.07
N LEU A 13 19.83 -13.27 10.56
CA LEU A 13 18.83 -12.42 9.90
C LEU A 13 18.40 -11.28 10.83
N PRO A 14 18.32 -10.04 10.34
CA PRO A 14 17.80 -8.95 11.12
C PRO A 14 16.33 -9.25 11.50
N ASN A 15 15.90 -8.68 12.62
CA ASN A 15 14.50 -8.78 13.00
C ASN A 15 13.62 -8.08 11.95
N LEU A 16 12.74 -8.85 11.31
CA LEU A 16 11.84 -8.41 10.24
C LEU A 16 10.41 -8.13 10.72
N ASP A 17 10.11 -8.38 12.00
CA ASP A 17 8.80 -8.10 12.57
C ASP A 17 8.47 -6.61 12.43
N PHE A 18 7.22 -6.27 12.16
CA PHE A 18 6.76 -4.91 11.82
C PHE A 18 7.42 -4.26 10.59
N LYS A 19 8.39 -4.94 9.94
CA LYS A 19 8.96 -4.57 8.64
C LYS A 19 8.35 -5.40 7.51
N ILE A 20 8.04 -6.67 7.82
CA ILE A 20 7.23 -7.55 6.98
C ILE A 20 5.95 -7.82 7.75
N MET A 21 4.87 -7.25 7.29
CA MET A 21 3.57 -7.33 7.92
C MET A 21 2.56 -7.98 6.99
N GLN A 22 1.60 -8.68 7.57
CA GLN A 22 0.50 -9.30 6.85
C GLN A 22 -0.77 -8.48 7.05
N GLY A 23 -1.50 -8.24 5.97
CA GLY A 23 -2.79 -7.58 6.00
C GLY A 23 -3.43 -7.51 4.62
N ASN A 24 -4.72 -7.19 4.57
CA ASN A 24 -5.36 -6.83 3.32
C ASN A 24 -5.01 -5.38 2.98
N SER A 25 -3.96 -5.20 2.20
CA SER A 25 -3.40 -3.90 1.86
C SER A 25 -4.38 -2.96 1.15
N LEU A 26 -5.44 -3.49 0.53
CA LEU A 26 -6.47 -2.70 -0.16
C LEU A 26 -7.51 -2.11 0.79
N LEU A 27 -7.55 -2.56 2.04
CA LEU A 27 -8.56 -2.15 3.02
C LEU A 27 -7.90 -1.55 4.25
N GLU A 28 -8.15 -0.29 4.50
CA GLU A 28 -7.88 0.37 5.78
C GLU A 28 -9.22 0.64 6.47
N GLN A 29 -10.08 -0.38 6.48
CA GLN A 29 -11.38 -0.35 7.15
C GLN A 29 -11.69 -1.68 7.83
N TYR A 30 -12.49 -1.63 8.90
CA TYR A 30 -12.95 -2.82 9.62
C TYR A 30 -14.40 -2.67 10.02
N LYS A 31 -15.22 -3.72 9.76
CA LYS A 31 -16.66 -3.72 10.04
C LYS A 31 -17.40 -2.48 9.51
N GLY A 32 -16.96 -1.93 8.36
CA GLY A 32 -17.57 -0.76 7.72
C GLY A 32 -17.11 0.60 8.28
N VAL A 33 -16.18 0.60 9.22
CA VAL A 33 -15.56 1.81 9.77
C VAL A 33 -14.24 2.06 9.05
N ASP A 34 -14.07 3.25 8.49
CA ASP A 34 -12.83 3.70 7.88
C ASP A 34 -11.78 3.94 8.96
N LEU A 35 -10.62 3.29 8.82
CA LEU A 35 -9.49 3.41 9.74
C LEU A 35 -8.40 4.33 9.18
N SER A 36 -8.54 4.82 7.95
CA SER A 36 -7.56 5.66 7.25
C SER A 36 -7.70 7.15 7.54
N THR A 37 -8.93 7.61 7.76
CA THR A 37 -9.25 9.04 7.88
C THR A 37 -8.81 9.68 9.20
N MET A 38 -8.25 8.90 10.06
CA MET A 38 -8.00 9.25 11.44
C MET A 38 -6.73 10.04 11.67
N THR A 39 -5.85 10.04 10.69
CA THR A 39 -4.58 10.77 10.77
C THR A 39 -4.62 12.11 10.05
N GLU A 40 -5.64 12.37 9.25
CA GLU A 40 -5.73 13.60 8.45
C GLU A 40 -6.81 14.58 8.93
N LYS A 41 -6.69 15.14 10.12
CA LYS A 41 -7.09 16.54 10.26
C LYS A 41 -5.98 17.38 9.64
N LYS A 42 -6.13 17.71 8.36
CA LYS A 42 -5.35 18.79 7.75
C LYS A 42 -5.59 20.04 8.58
N ILE A 43 -4.60 20.44 9.36
CA ILE A 43 -4.60 21.74 10.03
C ILE A 43 -4.60 22.76 8.91
N GLY A 44 -5.73 23.41 8.67
CA GLY A 44 -5.80 24.56 7.78
C GLY A 44 -4.81 25.62 8.24
N ALA A 45 -4.17 26.30 7.31
CA ALA A 45 -3.22 27.38 7.66
C ALA A 45 -3.94 28.40 8.55
N GLY A 46 -3.63 28.40 9.86
CA GLY A 46 -4.24 29.30 10.88
C GLY A 46 -4.95 28.60 12.03
N GLU A 47 -5.12 27.27 12.06
CA GLU A 47 -5.65 26.56 13.21
C GLU A 47 -4.51 26.19 14.18
N SER A 48 -4.71 26.46 15.47
CA SER A 48 -3.80 26.02 16.53
C SER A 48 -3.99 24.52 16.80
N LEU A 49 -2.89 23.81 17.12
CA LEU A 49 -2.92 22.45 17.60
C LEU A 49 -3.96 22.30 18.72
N THR A 50 -4.88 21.37 18.57
CA THR A 50 -5.86 21.05 19.61
C THR A 50 -5.21 20.13 20.66
N PHE A 51 -5.81 20.07 21.86
CA PHE A 51 -5.40 19.10 22.90
C PHE A 51 -5.43 17.65 22.35
N PHE A 52 -6.36 17.36 21.47
CA PHE A 52 -6.50 16.06 20.80
C PHE A 52 -5.30 15.75 19.90
N ASP A 53 -4.84 16.72 19.10
CA ASP A 53 -3.67 16.52 18.23
C ASP A 53 -2.41 16.24 19.07
N SER A 54 -2.27 16.91 20.23
CA SER A 54 -1.14 16.64 21.14
C SER A 54 -1.22 15.27 21.79
N MET A 55 -2.42 14.72 22.06
CA MET A 55 -2.57 13.35 22.56
C MET A 55 -2.19 12.31 21.51
N LEU A 56 -2.65 12.47 20.26
CA LEU A 56 -2.27 11.57 19.17
C LEU A 56 -0.75 11.54 18.96
N ASP A 57 -0.09 12.69 19.05
CA ASP A 57 1.37 12.76 18.95
C ASP A 57 2.08 11.99 20.09
N VAL A 58 1.48 11.94 21.28
CA VAL A 58 1.98 11.11 22.39
C VAL A 58 1.89 9.62 22.06
N TYR A 59 0.74 9.14 21.54
CA TYR A 59 0.59 7.72 21.14
C TYR A 59 1.58 7.35 20.04
N ARG A 60 1.74 8.19 19.04
CA ARG A 60 2.67 7.98 17.92
C ARG A 60 4.14 7.95 18.37
N LYS A 61 4.50 8.83 19.30
CA LYS A 61 5.82 8.82 19.92
C LYS A 61 6.04 7.53 20.72
N ASN A 62 5.08 7.14 21.54
CA ASN A 62 5.14 5.90 22.33
C ASN A 62 5.27 4.67 21.42
N LEU A 63 4.51 4.60 20.33
CA LEU A 63 4.59 3.52 19.33
C LEU A 63 6.00 3.43 18.75
N ARG A 64 6.59 4.55 18.34
CA ARG A 64 7.95 4.64 17.80
C ARG A 64 9.01 4.19 18.79
N ASP A 65 8.91 4.66 20.02
CA ASP A 65 9.84 4.32 21.10
C ASP A 65 9.77 2.82 21.40
N LYS A 66 8.57 2.24 21.46
CA LYS A 66 8.35 0.80 21.66
C LYS A 66 8.82 -0.06 20.49
N LEU A 67 8.61 0.37 19.26
CA LEU A 67 9.16 -0.31 18.09
C LEU A 67 10.70 -0.31 18.12
N THR A 68 11.31 0.80 18.50
CA THR A 68 12.78 0.91 18.65
C THR A 68 13.31 -0.05 19.73
N GLU A 69 12.62 -0.09 20.89
CA GLU A 69 12.96 -1.03 21.98
C GLU A 69 12.80 -2.49 21.52
N TYR A 70 11.73 -2.79 20.81
CA TYR A 70 11.45 -4.12 20.25
C TYR A 70 12.57 -4.61 19.32
N TYR A 71 13.03 -3.74 18.40
CA TYR A 71 14.10 -4.11 17.46
C TYR A 71 15.47 -4.32 18.17
N ALA A 72 15.74 -3.58 19.22
CA ALA A 72 16.97 -3.69 19.99
C ALA A 72 16.97 -4.85 21.00
N CYS A 73 15.79 -5.42 21.33
CA CYS A 73 15.66 -6.43 22.37
C CYS A 73 16.11 -7.82 21.89
N PRO A 74 17.08 -8.48 22.53
CA PRO A 74 17.49 -9.85 22.18
C PRO A 74 16.66 -10.94 22.89
N GLU A 75 15.92 -10.60 23.93
CA GLU A 75 15.25 -11.54 24.84
C GLU A 75 13.84 -11.86 24.34
N HIS A 76 13.52 -13.15 24.18
CA HIS A 76 12.25 -13.61 23.60
C HIS A 76 11.03 -13.19 24.42
N ASP A 77 11.07 -13.41 25.74
CA ASP A 77 9.91 -13.13 26.62
C ASP A 77 9.61 -11.64 26.68
N LYS A 78 10.67 -10.83 26.74
CA LYS A 78 10.53 -9.36 26.69
C LYS A 78 10.00 -8.88 25.33
N LYS A 79 10.39 -9.52 24.23
CA LYS A 79 9.81 -9.22 22.90
C LYS A 79 8.32 -9.53 22.84
N MET A 80 7.88 -10.64 23.41
CA MET A 80 6.46 -10.98 23.47
C MET A 80 5.66 -9.94 24.25
N GLN A 81 6.22 -9.42 25.35
CA GLN A 81 5.58 -8.34 26.10
C GLN A 81 5.53 -7.04 25.31
N LEU A 82 6.64 -6.64 24.69
CA LEU A 82 6.70 -5.44 23.85
C LEU A 82 5.72 -5.50 22.67
N ARG A 83 5.50 -6.69 22.09
CA ARG A 83 4.51 -6.88 21.01
C ARG A 83 3.08 -6.62 21.51
N LYS A 84 2.75 -7.04 22.74
CA LYS A 84 1.46 -6.70 23.37
C LYS A 84 1.34 -5.20 23.63
N ASP A 85 2.37 -4.60 24.21
CA ASP A 85 2.39 -3.16 24.49
C ASP A 85 2.17 -2.34 23.22
N ILE A 86 2.81 -2.74 22.10
CA ILE A 86 2.62 -2.11 20.79
C ILE A 86 1.18 -2.25 20.30
N ALA A 87 0.60 -3.44 20.40
CA ALA A 87 -0.79 -3.67 20.02
C ALA A 87 -1.77 -2.84 20.85
N ASP A 88 -1.52 -2.72 22.16
CA ASP A 88 -2.35 -1.94 23.07
C ASP A 88 -2.26 -0.43 22.78
N ILE A 89 -1.07 0.08 22.46
CA ILE A 89 -0.89 1.48 22.03
C ILE A 89 -1.70 1.76 20.77
N VAL A 90 -1.64 0.89 19.76
CA VAL A 90 -2.39 1.05 18.50
C VAL A 90 -3.90 0.99 18.77
N LYS A 91 -4.38 0.05 19.61
CA LYS A 91 -5.79 -0.01 20.00
C LYS A 91 -6.25 1.26 20.72
N GLN A 92 -5.43 1.78 21.64
CA GLN A 92 -5.73 3.03 22.35
C GLN A 92 -5.77 4.23 21.39
N GLU A 93 -4.83 4.34 20.46
CA GLU A 93 -4.85 5.38 19.44
C GLU A 93 -6.16 5.34 18.65
N LEU A 94 -6.60 4.16 18.20
CA LEU A 94 -7.87 3.98 17.50
C LEU A 94 -9.08 4.40 18.35
N VAL A 95 -9.11 4.05 19.62
CA VAL A 95 -10.19 4.43 20.55
C VAL A 95 -10.24 5.96 20.73
N GLU A 96 -9.12 6.61 20.93
CA GLU A 96 -9.04 8.08 21.07
C GLU A 96 -9.50 8.80 19.79
N GLN A 97 -9.32 8.17 18.64
CA GLN A 97 -9.83 8.64 17.37
C GLN A 97 -11.33 8.37 17.17
N GLY A 98 -12.01 7.82 18.18
CA GLY A 98 -13.45 7.53 18.16
C GLY A 98 -13.83 6.18 17.59
N ILE A 99 -12.86 5.26 17.41
CA ILE A 99 -13.15 3.90 16.98
C ILE A 99 -13.31 3.00 18.18
N HIS A 100 -14.54 2.73 18.52
CA HIS A 100 -14.90 1.79 19.57
C HIS A 100 -15.26 0.42 18.96
N ILE A 101 -14.29 -0.23 18.32
CA ILE A 101 -14.46 -1.55 17.74
C ILE A 101 -13.70 -2.56 18.59
N ASP A 102 -14.38 -3.64 18.96
CA ASP A 102 -13.73 -4.82 19.48
C ASP A 102 -13.01 -5.55 18.33
N PHE A 103 -11.68 -5.60 18.42
CA PHE A 103 -10.84 -6.30 17.46
C PHE A 103 -10.68 -7.79 17.79
N GLU A 104 -11.47 -8.35 18.72
CA GLU A 104 -11.58 -9.80 18.97
C GLU A 104 -10.21 -10.49 19.14
N ASP A 105 -9.32 -9.97 19.96
CA ASP A 105 -7.94 -10.45 20.16
C ASP A 105 -7.09 -10.55 18.86
N MET A 106 -7.50 -9.84 17.81
CA MET A 106 -6.81 -9.82 16.54
C MET A 106 -5.42 -9.19 16.66
N ASP A 107 -4.42 -9.82 16.05
CA ASP A 107 -3.12 -9.20 15.85
C ASP A 107 -3.23 -8.11 14.76
N LEU A 108 -3.16 -6.84 15.16
CA LEU A 108 -3.28 -5.71 14.24
C LEU A 108 -2.13 -5.62 13.25
N SER A 109 -0.97 -6.24 13.54
CA SER A 109 0.20 -6.27 12.66
C SER A 109 0.24 -7.48 11.72
N ALA A 110 -0.63 -8.48 11.95
CA ALA A 110 -0.65 -9.73 11.19
C ALA A 110 -2.07 -10.30 11.11
N ASN A 111 -2.89 -9.77 10.20
CA ASN A 111 -4.26 -10.22 9.97
C ASN A 111 -4.56 -10.29 8.47
N SER A 112 -5.71 -10.85 8.10
CA SER A 112 -6.12 -10.97 6.69
C SER A 112 -7.22 -9.98 6.28
N GLN A 113 -7.68 -9.12 7.20
CA GLN A 113 -8.89 -8.33 6.99
C GLN A 113 -8.60 -6.90 6.54
N PHE A 114 -7.56 -6.26 7.09
CA PHE A 114 -7.20 -4.87 6.77
C PHE A 114 -5.70 -4.62 6.97
N PHE A 115 -5.25 -3.42 6.61
CA PHE A 115 -3.89 -2.96 6.88
C PHE A 115 -3.89 -1.48 7.25
N LEU A 116 -3.29 -1.13 8.37
CA LEU A 116 -3.26 0.23 8.92
C LEU A 116 -2.05 1.00 8.37
N TRP A 117 -2.14 1.47 7.11
CA TRP A 117 -1.06 2.19 6.44
C TRP A 117 -0.61 3.43 7.21
N HIS A 118 -1.54 4.29 7.60
CA HIS A 118 -1.26 5.57 8.23
C HIS A 118 -0.75 5.41 9.68
N THR A 119 -1.22 4.41 10.39
CA THR A 119 -0.76 4.11 11.74
C THR A 119 0.66 3.55 11.74
N TRP A 120 0.91 2.47 11.00
CA TRP A 120 2.22 1.80 10.99
C TRP A 120 3.32 2.63 10.34
N PHE A 121 3.00 3.43 9.33
CA PHE A 121 3.94 4.26 8.58
C PHE A 121 3.70 5.75 8.81
N HIS A 122 3.22 6.12 10.00
CA HIS A 122 2.94 7.51 10.35
C HIS A 122 4.11 8.44 10.01
N ASP A 123 5.34 8.06 10.34
CA ASP A 123 6.54 8.86 10.04
C ASP A 123 6.76 9.11 8.55
N VAL A 124 6.24 8.23 7.69
CA VAL A 124 6.31 8.38 6.23
C VAL A 124 5.26 9.37 5.75
N PHE A 125 4.03 9.28 6.28
CA PHE A 125 2.91 10.14 5.86
C PHE A 125 2.94 11.54 6.50
N SER A 126 3.65 11.71 7.63
CA SER A 126 3.78 13.01 8.31
C SER A 126 5.03 13.82 7.92
N ARG A 127 5.81 13.39 6.92
CA ARG A 127 6.98 14.11 6.44
C ARG A 127 6.59 15.45 5.82
N PRO A 128 7.12 16.59 6.30
CA PRO A 128 6.80 17.91 5.73
C PRO A 128 7.11 17.98 4.23
N SER A 129 6.13 18.36 3.42
CA SER A 129 6.23 18.49 1.95
C SER A 129 6.57 17.18 1.19
N LYS A 130 6.54 16.03 1.86
CA LYS A 130 6.91 14.74 1.28
C LYS A 130 6.07 13.59 1.85
N GLU A 131 4.79 13.83 2.04
CA GLU A 131 3.83 12.88 2.61
C GLU A 131 3.65 11.66 1.70
N GLY A 132 4.02 10.46 2.18
CA GLY A 132 3.95 9.19 1.45
C GLY A 132 5.32 8.59 1.11
N PHE A 133 5.29 7.41 0.49
CA PHE A 133 6.49 6.64 0.15
C PHE A 133 7.26 7.24 -1.03
N ASP A 134 8.57 7.06 -1.03
CA ASP A 134 9.44 7.46 -2.16
C ASP A 134 9.35 6.47 -3.31
N ILE A 135 9.26 5.17 -2.98
CA ILE A 135 9.22 4.07 -3.95
C ILE A 135 8.19 3.05 -3.48
N VAL A 136 7.33 2.63 -4.41
CA VAL A 136 6.41 1.50 -4.23
C VAL A 136 6.71 0.45 -5.29
N ILE A 137 6.98 -0.78 -4.86
CA ILE A 137 7.23 -1.92 -5.75
C ILE A 137 6.22 -3.01 -5.42
N GLY A 138 5.55 -3.56 -6.43
CA GLY A 138 4.52 -4.56 -6.22
C GLY A 138 4.44 -5.65 -7.28
N ASN A 139 4.13 -6.85 -6.80
CA ASN A 139 3.63 -7.96 -7.61
C ASN A 139 2.27 -8.37 -7.01
N PRO A 140 1.19 -7.65 -7.35
CA PRO A 140 -0.12 -7.88 -6.75
C PRO A 140 -0.72 -9.22 -7.20
N PRO A 141 -1.65 -9.80 -6.44
CA PRO A 141 -2.38 -10.98 -6.88
C PRO A 141 -3.23 -10.67 -8.11
N TYR A 142 -3.30 -11.60 -9.08
CA TYR A 142 -4.09 -11.48 -10.29
C TYR A 142 -5.44 -12.17 -10.12
N GLY A 143 -6.54 -11.44 -10.23
CA GLY A 143 -7.89 -12.00 -10.23
C GLY A 143 -8.34 -12.60 -8.88
N ALA A 144 -7.88 -12.09 -7.75
CA ALA A 144 -8.35 -12.51 -6.45
C ALA A 144 -9.86 -12.21 -6.29
N LYS A 145 -10.56 -13.11 -5.63
CA LYS A 145 -11.99 -12.92 -5.34
C LYS A 145 -12.19 -11.80 -4.33
N ILE A 146 -13.03 -10.84 -4.69
CA ILE A 146 -13.41 -9.71 -3.85
C ILE A 146 -14.85 -9.92 -3.37
N SER A 147 -15.12 -9.72 -2.09
CA SER A 147 -16.47 -9.81 -1.53
C SER A 147 -17.39 -8.73 -2.10
N SER A 148 -18.71 -8.92 -2.02
CA SER A 148 -19.67 -7.91 -2.46
C SER A 148 -19.60 -6.61 -1.65
N ILE A 149 -19.27 -6.72 -0.37
CA ILE A 149 -19.09 -5.58 0.55
C ILE A 149 -17.86 -4.78 0.13
N ASP A 150 -16.72 -5.45 -0.07
CA ASP A 150 -15.47 -4.81 -0.46
C ASP A 150 -15.58 -4.16 -1.86
N LYS A 151 -16.33 -4.77 -2.78
CA LYS A 151 -16.58 -4.16 -4.11
C LYS A 151 -17.27 -2.81 -4.01
N ALA A 152 -18.21 -2.65 -3.10
CA ALA A 152 -18.88 -1.37 -2.87
C ALA A 152 -17.90 -0.34 -2.32
N CYS A 153 -17.11 -0.74 -1.32
CA CYS A 153 -16.07 0.08 -0.72
C CYS A 153 -15.03 0.53 -1.76
N PHE A 154 -14.48 -0.40 -2.54
CA PHE A 154 -13.43 -0.09 -3.53
C PHE A 154 -13.86 0.92 -4.60
N LYS A 155 -15.15 0.90 -5.00
CA LYS A 155 -15.69 1.92 -5.92
C LYS A 155 -15.71 3.34 -5.34
N HIS A 156 -15.68 3.47 -4.03
CA HIS A 156 -15.58 4.78 -3.37
C HIS A 156 -14.13 5.20 -3.18
N ILE A 157 -13.26 4.28 -2.80
CA ILE A 157 -11.86 4.55 -2.44
C ILE A 157 -10.98 4.72 -3.69
N PHE A 158 -11.13 3.83 -4.70
CA PHE A 158 -10.23 3.76 -5.84
C PHE A 158 -10.80 4.40 -7.10
N THR A 159 -10.10 5.38 -7.63
CA THR A 159 -10.44 6.04 -8.91
C THR A 159 -10.49 5.05 -10.06
N SER A 160 -9.57 4.07 -10.07
CA SER A 160 -9.52 2.99 -11.07
C SER A 160 -10.76 2.10 -11.07
N ALA A 161 -11.48 1.99 -9.95
CA ALA A 161 -12.70 1.20 -9.82
C ALA A 161 -13.97 1.98 -10.17
N GLN A 162 -13.90 3.30 -10.30
CA GLN A 162 -15.07 4.13 -10.59
C GLN A 162 -15.46 4.07 -12.06
N THR A 163 -16.75 3.87 -12.32
CA THR A 163 -17.32 3.98 -13.66
C THR A 163 -18.01 5.33 -13.83
N ILE A 164 -17.57 6.11 -14.82
CA ILE A 164 -18.17 7.40 -15.17
C ILE A 164 -18.76 7.26 -16.58
N PRO A 165 -20.07 7.40 -16.76
CA PRO A 165 -20.73 7.23 -18.06
C PRO A 165 -20.03 8.04 -19.16
N ASN A 166 -19.80 7.42 -20.32
CA ASN A 166 -19.14 8.00 -21.51
C ASN A 166 -17.71 8.52 -21.30
N ILE A 167 -17.11 8.31 -20.12
CA ILE A 167 -15.79 8.82 -19.78
C ILE A 167 -14.81 7.70 -19.45
N GLN A 168 -15.20 6.80 -18.53
CA GLN A 168 -14.34 5.69 -18.11
C GLN A 168 -15.13 4.50 -17.61
N LYS A 169 -14.59 3.31 -17.82
CA LYS A 169 -15.00 2.07 -17.16
C LYS A 169 -14.11 1.82 -15.95
N GLY A 170 -14.72 1.44 -14.83
CA GLY A 170 -13.99 1.06 -13.63
C GLY A 170 -13.65 -0.42 -13.64
N SER A 171 -12.50 -0.78 -13.10
CA SER A 171 -12.07 -2.15 -12.90
C SER A 171 -12.00 -2.50 -11.41
N LEU A 172 -12.47 -3.70 -11.10
CA LEU A 172 -12.30 -4.34 -9.79
C LEU A 172 -11.25 -5.47 -9.86
N ASP A 173 -10.44 -5.53 -10.90
CA ASP A 173 -9.29 -6.41 -10.93
C ASP A 173 -8.28 -5.99 -9.84
N THR A 174 -7.86 -6.96 -9.03
CA THR A 174 -7.01 -6.68 -7.87
C THR A 174 -5.74 -5.95 -8.23
N PHE A 175 -5.08 -6.32 -9.33
CA PHE A 175 -3.86 -5.60 -9.76
C PHE A 175 -4.12 -4.11 -10.09
N SER A 176 -5.29 -3.78 -10.65
CA SER A 176 -5.68 -2.38 -10.93
C SER A 176 -5.84 -1.58 -9.63
N LEU A 177 -6.48 -2.19 -8.63
CA LEU A 177 -6.66 -1.59 -7.31
C LEU A 177 -5.31 -1.39 -6.59
N PHE A 178 -4.39 -2.36 -6.70
CA PHE A 178 -3.05 -2.23 -6.12
C PHE A 178 -2.20 -1.15 -6.80
N ILE A 179 -2.34 -0.94 -8.10
CA ILE A 179 -1.66 0.18 -8.78
C ILE A 179 -2.23 1.51 -8.29
N ASP A 180 -3.55 1.62 -8.14
CA ASP A 180 -4.21 2.82 -7.61
C ASP A 180 -3.79 3.08 -6.15
N LEU A 181 -3.79 2.05 -5.28
CA LEU A 181 -3.25 2.15 -3.94
C LEU A 181 -1.80 2.64 -3.95
N GLY A 182 -0.95 2.04 -4.79
CA GLY A 182 0.44 2.46 -4.93
C GLY A 182 0.56 3.94 -5.30
N TYR A 183 -0.31 4.43 -6.18
CA TYR A 183 -0.39 5.85 -6.49
C TYR A 183 -0.81 6.68 -5.26
N GLN A 184 -1.82 6.22 -4.49
CA GLN A 184 -2.32 6.96 -3.32
C GLN A 184 -1.24 7.12 -2.25
N ILE A 185 -0.53 6.04 -1.89
CA ILE A 185 0.48 6.03 -0.82
C ILE A 185 1.84 6.63 -1.21
N LEU A 186 2.07 6.95 -2.49
CA LEU A 186 3.26 7.67 -2.93
C LEU A 186 3.21 9.15 -2.54
N HIS A 187 4.34 9.73 -2.15
CA HIS A 187 4.48 11.18 -2.13
C HIS A 187 4.53 11.76 -3.56
N THR A 188 4.26 13.06 -3.73
CA THR A 188 4.46 13.76 -5.01
C THR A 188 5.93 13.66 -5.42
N LYS A 189 6.22 13.19 -6.64
CA LYS A 189 7.51 12.80 -7.22
C LYS A 189 8.03 11.42 -6.80
N GLY A 190 7.30 10.64 -6.02
CA GLY A 190 7.60 9.23 -5.77
C GLY A 190 7.39 8.37 -7.01
N ASN A 191 8.03 7.21 -7.04
CA ASN A 191 8.00 6.27 -8.16
C ASN A 191 7.31 4.97 -7.77
N ALA A 192 6.49 4.42 -8.66
CA ALA A 192 5.95 3.08 -8.49
C ALA A 192 6.37 2.16 -9.64
N ILE A 193 6.52 0.87 -9.32
CA ILE A 193 6.83 -0.18 -10.29
C ILE A 193 5.99 -1.41 -9.95
N PHE A 194 5.23 -1.89 -10.91
CA PHE A 194 4.40 -3.09 -10.76
C PHE A 194 4.62 -4.07 -11.90
N ILE A 195 4.62 -5.38 -11.57
CA ILE A 195 4.49 -6.44 -12.56
C ILE A 195 3.06 -6.95 -12.53
N VAL A 196 2.37 -6.91 -13.67
CA VAL A 196 0.91 -7.12 -13.75
C VAL A 196 0.54 -7.80 -15.07
N PRO A 197 -0.67 -8.36 -15.21
CA PRO A 197 -1.13 -8.93 -16.47
C PRO A 197 -1.07 -7.94 -17.64
N LEU A 198 -0.82 -8.46 -18.86
CA LEU A 198 -0.80 -7.66 -20.09
C LEU A 198 -2.13 -6.90 -20.33
N SER A 199 -3.25 -7.41 -19.78
CA SER A 199 -4.56 -6.73 -19.85
C SER A 199 -4.55 -5.31 -19.30
N VAL A 200 -3.55 -4.93 -18.48
CA VAL A 200 -3.38 -3.54 -18.03
C VAL A 200 -3.26 -2.56 -19.18
N THR A 201 -2.75 -2.98 -20.35
CA THR A 201 -2.53 -2.11 -21.52
C THR A 201 -3.68 -2.14 -22.52
N ALA A 202 -4.44 -3.22 -22.58
CA ALA A 202 -5.34 -3.51 -23.71
C ALA A 202 -6.82 -3.61 -23.34
N SER A 203 -7.17 -3.70 -22.06
CA SER A 203 -8.56 -3.85 -21.63
C SER A 203 -9.26 -2.51 -21.47
N ASP A 204 -10.42 -2.36 -22.09
CA ASP A 204 -11.31 -1.21 -21.88
C ASP A 204 -11.68 -0.98 -20.41
N ALA A 205 -11.73 -2.06 -19.62
CA ALA A 205 -12.00 -1.97 -18.18
C ALA A 205 -10.90 -1.20 -17.42
N MET A 206 -9.70 -1.06 -17.99
CA MET A 206 -8.58 -0.32 -17.40
C MET A 206 -8.63 1.19 -17.69
N SER A 207 -9.65 1.68 -18.39
CA SER A 207 -9.71 3.11 -18.77
C SER A 207 -9.73 4.05 -17.56
N GLY A 208 -10.32 3.65 -16.42
CA GLY A 208 -10.25 4.41 -15.15
C GLY A 208 -8.82 4.51 -14.62
N LEU A 209 -8.08 3.40 -14.63
CA LEU A 209 -6.68 3.36 -14.24
C LEU A 209 -5.80 4.18 -15.18
N HIS A 210 -5.99 4.01 -16.51
CA HIS A 210 -5.24 4.79 -17.50
C HIS A 210 -5.46 6.29 -17.30
N ARG A 211 -6.69 6.70 -17.07
CA ARG A 211 -7.04 8.10 -16.82
C ARG A 211 -6.39 8.64 -15.56
N LEU A 212 -6.37 7.86 -14.46
CA LEU A 212 -5.67 8.20 -13.23
C LEU A 212 -4.19 8.49 -13.53
N LEU A 213 -3.50 7.53 -14.14
CA LEU A 213 -2.06 7.65 -14.40
C LEU A 213 -1.74 8.79 -15.38
N ILE A 214 -2.49 8.93 -16.48
CA ILE A 214 -2.26 9.98 -17.46
C ILE A 214 -2.46 11.38 -16.88
N ASN A 215 -3.42 11.55 -15.98
CA ASN A 215 -3.73 12.87 -15.43
C ASN A 215 -2.84 13.26 -14.23
N HIS A 216 -2.24 12.27 -13.53
CA HIS A 216 -1.59 12.50 -12.25
C HIS A 216 -0.17 11.92 -12.14
N CYS A 217 0.42 11.49 -13.26
CA CYS A 217 1.81 11.05 -13.31
C CYS A 217 2.56 11.82 -14.38
N ASP A 218 3.83 12.12 -14.16
CA ASP A 218 4.69 12.86 -15.10
C ASP A 218 5.22 11.95 -16.20
N GLU A 219 5.75 10.80 -15.81
CA GLU A 219 6.33 9.80 -16.70
C GLU A 219 5.69 8.43 -16.48
N ILE A 220 5.35 7.74 -17.55
CA ILE A 220 4.77 6.39 -17.52
C ILE A 220 5.58 5.51 -18.48
N TYR A 221 6.07 4.38 -17.99
CA TYR A 221 6.82 3.40 -18.74
C TYR A 221 6.10 2.06 -18.70
N VAL A 222 5.92 1.42 -19.85
CA VAL A 222 5.30 0.10 -19.94
C VAL A 222 6.19 -0.82 -20.78
N SER A 223 6.65 -1.90 -20.17
CA SER A 223 7.39 -2.96 -20.86
C SER A 223 6.60 -4.26 -20.82
N SER A 224 6.20 -4.75 -22.00
CA SER A 224 5.33 -5.92 -22.12
C SER A 224 6.13 -7.15 -22.56
N TYR A 225 5.74 -8.32 -22.02
CA TYR A 225 6.44 -9.59 -22.21
C TYR A 225 5.46 -10.68 -22.63
N GLY A 226 5.83 -11.38 -23.73
CA GLY A 226 5.10 -12.55 -24.21
C GLY A 226 5.36 -13.78 -23.36
N ASP A 227 4.51 -14.79 -23.56
CA ASP A 227 4.59 -16.08 -22.90
C ASP A 227 5.46 -17.11 -23.69
N ARG A 228 5.81 -16.79 -24.93
CA ARG A 228 6.60 -17.64 -25.82
C ARG A 228 7.80 -16.89 -26.40
N PRO A 229 8.92 -17.58 -26.65
CA PRO A 229 9.20 -19.00 -26.41
C PRO A 229 9.40 -19.37 -24.94
N ARG A 230 9.72 -18.43 -24.05
CA ARG A 230 9.88 -18.66 -22.62
C ARG A 230 9.11 -17.65 -21.80
N ARG A 231 8.45 -18.10 -20.74
CA ARG A 231 7.66 -17.28 -19.82
C ARG A 231 8.55 -16.52 -18.84
N ILE A 232 8.06 -15.40 -18.31
CA ILE A 232 8.72 -14.71 -17.17
C ILE A 232 8.55 -15.52 -15.89
N PHE A 233 7.33 -16.01 -15.63
CA PHE A 233 7.05 -16.90 -14.51
C PHE A 233 6.89 -18.34 -15.03
N GLU A 234 7.70 -19.26 -14.52
CA GLU A 234 7.67 -20.68 -14.96
C GLU A 234 6.34 -21.36 -14.62
N SER A 235 5.71 -20.95 -13.51
CA SER A 235 4.47 -21.51 -13.00
C SER A 235 3.18 -20.86 -13.53
N ALA A 236 3.25 -19.76 -14.30
CA ALA A 236 2.07 -19.04 -14.74
C ALA A 236 2.01 -18.87 -16.26
N GLU A 237 0.90 -19.31 -16.87
CA GLU A 237 0.62 -19.11 -18.30
C GLU A 237 0.04 -17.73 -18.59
N GLN A 238 0.76 -16.69 -18.22
CA GLN A 238 0.25 -15.34 -18.37
C GLN A 238 1.29 -14.40 -18.97
N GLN A 239 0.85 -13.63 -19.97
CA GLN A 239 1.59 -12.50 -20.49
C GLN A 239 1.54 -11.38 -19.47
N VAL A 240 2.66 -10.73 -19.24
CA VAL A 240 2.78 -9.69 -18.22
C VAL A 240 3.34 -8.40 -18.78
N SER A 241 3.06 -7.32 -18.08
CA SER A 241 3.68 -6.01 -18.31
C SER A 241 4.33 -5.53 -17.01
N ILE A 242 5.47 -4.89 -17.13
CA ILE A 242 6.05 -4.07 -16.06
C ILE A 242 5.60 -2.64 -16.36
N ILE A 243 4.86 -2.06 -15.42
CA ILE A 243 4.45 -0.66 -15.48
C ILE A 243 5.20 0.12 -14.42
N SER A 244 5.80 1.25 -14.82
CA SER A 244 6.42 2.19 -13.90
C SER A 244 5.88 3.58 -14.14
N PHE A 245 5.66 4.34 -13.06
CA PHE A 245 5.20 5.72 -13.15
C PHE A 245 5.74 6.58 -12.01
N LYS A 246 5.79 7.88 -12.25
CA LYS A 246 6.19 8.89 -11.29
C LYS A 246 5.01 9.80 -10.97
N LYS A 247 4.60 9.83 -9.70
CA LYS A 247 3.48 10.66 -9.23
C LYS A 247 3.77 12.14 -9.42
N SER A 248 2.83 12.87 -9.97
CA SER A 248 2.93 14.30 -10.23
C SER A 248 1.57 14.98 -10.05
N SER A 249 1.57 16.28 -9.83
CA SER A 249 0.35 17.10 -9.92
C SER A 249 -0.01 17.47 -11.37
N ASN A 250 0.86 17.17 -12.33
CA ASN A 250 0.67 17.47 -13.74
C ASN A 250 0.25 16.22 -14.52
N LYS A 251 -0.31 16.44 -15.72
CA LYS A 251 -0.57 15.35 -16.66
C LYS A 251 0.73 14.76 -17.18
N ALA A 252 0.65 13.50 -17.63
CA ALA A 252 1.79 12.80 -18.20
C ALA A 252 2.37 13.58 -19.40
N THR A 253 3.66 13.89 -19.27
CA THR A 253 4.43 14.54 -20.34
C THR A 253 5.13 13.50 -21.22
N ARG A 254 5.31 12.28 -20.71
CA ARG A 254 6.00 11.20 -21.40
C ARG A 254 5.36 9.85 -21.11
N ILE A 255 4.95 9.16 -22.19
CA ILE A 255 4.49 7.75 -22.12
C ILE A 255 5.40 6.97 -23.05
N MET A 256 6.11 5.97 -22.52
CA MET A 256 7.01 5.12 -23.27
C MET A 256 6.58 3.66 -23.14
N THR A 257 6.49 2.99 -24.29
CA THR A 257 6.13 1.58 -24.36
C THR A 257 7.19 0.81 -25.16
N THR A 258 7.39 -0.46 -24.82
CA THR A 258 8.19 -1.37 -25.65
C THR A 258 7.27 -2.16 -26.58
N HIS A 259 7.85 -2.71 -27.65
CA HIS A 259 7.25 -3.87 -28.32
C HIS A 259 7.16 -5.04 -27.32
N ILE A 260 6.34 -6.03 -27.63
CA ILE A 260 6.28 -7.25 -26.81
C ILE A 260 7.66 -7.93 -26.85
N ASN A 261 8.30 -7.96 -25.69
CA ASN A 261 9.58 -8.61 -25.52
C ASN A 261 9.40 -10.13 -25.50
N LYS A 262 10.25 -10.85 -26.21
CA LYS A 262 10.33 -12.31 -26.21
C LYS A 262 11.55 -12.72 -25.41
N ARG A 263 11.37 -13.66 -24.49
CA ARG A 263 12.46 -14.25 -23.71
C ARG A 263 12.83 -15.58 -24.35
N TYR A 264 14.08 -15.73 -24.74
CA TYR A 264 14.65 -16.95 -25.34
C TYR A 264 15.36 -17.80 -24.30
#